data_8b502f253122817e59ff70f42a7936a0
#
_entry.id   8b502f253122817e59ff70f42a7936a0
#
_cell.length_a   1.000
_cell.length_b   1.000
_cell.length_c   1.000
_cell.angle_alpha   90.00
_cell.angle_beta   90.00
_cell.angle_gamma   90.00
#
_symmetry.space_group_name_H-M   'P 1'
#
loop_
_entity.id
_entity.type
_entity.pdbx_description
1 polymer ?
#
loop_
_entity_poly.entity_id
_entity_poly.type
_entity_poly.pdbx_seq_one_letter_code
_entity_poly.pdbx_strand_id
1 'polypeptide(L)'
;IDTENLATQIAHRVGVSKAEMETLIESIPQHLAPLKGTVKILSDLKSAGHDLFFLSNMPASYAHYLESTHDFFQYFSDGLFSARVQCIKPSAKIFEMANNKFKVSGKNTIFIDDVKHNVEAAELHGWAGIWFQSPTQLRQTLVNSQLLKA
;
A
#
# COMPACT_ATOMS: atom_id res chain seq x y z
N ILE A 1 -0.20 6.50 -14.88
CA ILE A 1 0.76 5.91 -15.85
C ILE A 1 -0.09 5.19 -16.87
N ASP A 2 0.06 5.59 -18.12
CA ASP A 2 -0.55 4.91 -19.24
C ASP A 2 0.13 3.54 -19.41
N THR A 3 -0.60 2.48 -19.18
CA THR A 3 -0.09 1.08 -19.19
C THR A 3 0.44 0.70 -20.58
N GLU A 4 -0.17 1.25 -21.64
CA GLU A 4 0.22 0.98 -23.02
C GLU A 4 1.59 1.59 -23.36
N ASN A 5 1.82 2.82 -22.92
CA ASN A 5 3.10 3.50 -23.10
C ASN A 5 4.20 2.83 -22.25
N LEU A 6 3.87 2.41 -21.03
CA LEU A 6 4.79 1.67 -20.16
C LEU A 6 5.21 0.32 -20.79
N ALA A 7 4.24 -0.45 -21.28
CA ALA A 7 4.52 -1.73 -21.96
C ALA A 7 5.48 -1.56 -23.15
N THR A 8 5.24 -0.53 -23.98
CA THR A 8 6.09 -0.23 -25.13
C THR A 8 7.53 0.11 -24.72
N GLN A 9 7.70 0.95 -23.69
CA GLN A 9 9.02 1.36 -23.20
C GLN A 9 9.80 0.17 -22.60
N ILE A 10 9.14 -0.65 -21.79
CA ILE A 10 9.79 -1.81 -21.16
C ILE A 10 10.12 -2.86 -22.22
N ALA A 11 9.20 -3.18 -23.12
CA ALA A 11 9.40 -4.15 -24.22
C ALA A 11 10.65 -3.82 -25.04
N HIS A 12 10.80 -2.56 -25.45
CA HIS A 12 11.98 -2.08 -26.16
C HIS A 12 13.29 -2.27 -25.37
N ARG A 13 13.26 -2.04 -24.05
CA ARG A 13 14.46 -2.15 -23.19
C ARG A 13 14.90 -3.58 -22.94
N VAL A 14 13.96 -4.54 -22.87
CA VAL A 14 14.25 -5.95 -22.56
C VAL A 14 14.25 -6.86 -23.78
N GLY A 15 13.93 -6.34 -24.96
CA GLY A 15 14.01 -7.08 -26.22
C GLY A 15 12.85 -8.07 -26.46
N VAL A 16 11.68 -7.83 -25.89
CA VAL A 16 10.46 -8.60 -26.13
C VAL A 16 9.46 -7.79 -26.97
N SER A 17 8.46 -8.44 -27.54
CA SER A 17 7.39 -7.73 -28.25
C SER A 17 6.47 -6.95 -27.30
N LYS A 18 5.82 -5.89 -27.79
CA LYS A 18 4.82 -5.13 -27.03
C LYS A 18 3.71 -6.05 -26.52
N ALA A 19 3.22 -6.97 -27.35
CA ALA A 19 2.13 -7.89 -26.99
C ALA A 19 2.50 -8.85 -25.85
N GLU A 20 3.73 -9.38 -25.85
CA GLU A 20 4.22 -10.20 -24.74
C GLU A 20 4.32 -9.40 -23.45
N MET A 21 4.78 -8.14 -23.53
CA MET A 21 4.87 -7.25 -22.37
C MET A 21 3.49 -6.86 -21.84
N GLU A 22 2.51 -6.57 -22.70
CA GLU A 22 1.13 -6.31 -22.31
C GLU A 22 0.53 -7.51 -21.59
N THR A 23 0.68 -8.72 -22.15
CA THR A 23 0.21 -9.96 -21.51
C THR A 23 0.84 -10.16 -20.13
N LEU A 24 2.14 -9.92 -19.99
CA LEU A 24 2.83 -10.01 -18.71
C LEU A 24 2.28 -9.00 -17.70
N ILE A 25 2.14 -7.73 -18.09
CA ILE A 25 1.61 -6.68 -17.22
C ILE A 25 0.18 -7.00 -16.77
N GLU A 26 -0.66 -7.47 -17.67
CA GLU A 26 -2.05 -7.88 -17.36
C GLU A 26 -2.13 -9.07 -16.41
N SER A 27 -1.13 -9.94 -16.41
CA SER A 27 -1.07 -11.10 -15.50
C SER A 27 -0.64 -10.75 -14.07
N ILE A 28 0.04 -9.62 -13.84
CA ILE A 28 0.60 -9.25 -12.54
C ILE A 28 -0.43 -9.29 -11.39
N PRO A 29 -1.66 -8.74 -11.53
CA PRO A 29 -2.62 -8.73 -10.43
C PRO A 29 -2.94 -10.12 -9.88
N GLN A 30 -2.99 -11.15 -10.73
CA GLN A 30 -3.26 -12.53 -10.34
C GLN A 30 -2.15 -13.15 -9.46
N HIS A 31 -0.96 -12.57 -9.50
CA HIS A 31 0.20 -13.00 -8.71
C HIS A 31 0.41 -12.17 -7.43
N LEU A 32 -0.40 -11.14 -7.20
CA LEU A 32 -0.36 -10.33 -5.98
C LEU A 32 -1.12 -11.03 -4.85
N ALA A 33 -0.50 -12.08 -4.30
CA ALA A 33 -1.08 -12.82 -3.18
C ALA A 33 -0.87 -12.10 -1.84
N PRO A 34 -1.90 -12.06 -0.97
CA PRO A 34 -1.76 -11.44 0.34
C PRO A 34 -0.85 -12.28 1.25
N LEU A 35 0.00 -11.61 2.02
CA LEU A 35 0.78 -12.23 3.08
C LEU A 35 -0.13 -12.58 4.26
N LYS A 36 -0.40 -13.88 4.48
CA LYS A 36 -1.31 -14.36 5.54
C LYS A 36 -1.00 -13.77 6.93
N GLY A 37 0.29 -13.67 7.27
CA GLY A 37 0.73 -13.07 8.54
C GLY A 37 0.37 -11.58 8.65
N THR A 38 0.45 -10.82 7.55
CA THR A 38 0.05 -9.41 7.51
C THR A 38 -1.48 -9.28 7.62
N VAL A 39 -2.23 -10.11 6.92
CA VAL A 39 -3.71 -10.12 7.02
C VAL A 39 -4.15 -10.42 8.46
N LYS A 40 -3.47 -11.35 9.15
CA LYS A 40 -3.73 -11.61 10.59
C LYS A 40 -3.48 -10.37 11.45
N ILE A 41 -2.41 -9.61 11.18
CA ILE A 41 -2.11 -8.36 11.90
C ILE A 41 -3.21 -7.31 11.66
N LEU A 42 -3.72 -7.16 10.42
CA LEU A 42 -4.85 -6.25 10.13
C LEU A 42 -6.08 -6.62 10.97
N SER A 43 -6.44 -7.91 11.01
CA SER A 43 -7.55 -8.40 11.82
C SER A 43 -7.37 -8.11 13.31
N ASP A 44 -6.16 -8.31 13.84
CA ASP A 44 -5.85 -8.09 15.26
C ASP A 44 -5.90 -6.60 15.62
N LEU A 45 -5.36 -5.73 14.78
CA LEU A 45 -5.42 -4.28 14.95
C LEU A 45 -6.87 -3.77 14.91
N LYS A 46 -7.67 -4.26 13.96
CA LYS A 46 -9.10 -3.90 13.91
C LYS A 46 -9.84 -4.35 15.15
N SER A 47 -9.57 -5.57 15.64
CA SER A 47 -10.15 -6.11 16.89
C SER A 47 -9.67 -5.35 18.14
N ALA A 48 -8.48 -4.76 18.11
CA ALA A 48 -7.96 -3.90 19.17
C ALA A 48 -8.56 -2.47 19.15
N GLY A 49 -9.41 -2.17 18.16
CA GLY A 49 -10.11 -0.88 18.06
C GLY A 49 -9.37 0.19 17.27
N HIS A 50 -8.32 -0.17 16.53
CA HIS A 50 -7.62 0.76 15.66
C HIS A 50 -8.37 0.99 14.34
N ASP A 51 -8.40 2.24 13.89
CA ASP A 51 -8.82 2.56 12.54
C ASP A 51 -7.68 2.27 11.55
N LEU A 52 -8.01 1.53 10.50
CA LEU A 52 -7.06 1.13 9.47
C LEU A 52 -7.40 1.78 8.14
N PHE A 53 -6.38 2.30 7.49
CA PHE A 53 -6.48 2.92 6.16
C PHE A 53 -5.39 2.36 5.27
N PHE A 54 -5.63 2.26 3.97
CA PHE A 54 -4.56 1.93 3.04
C PHE A 54 -4.18 3.13 2.14
N LEU A 55 -2.89 3.23 1.83
CA LEU A 55 -2.32 4.20 0.91
C LEU A 55 -1.36 3.47 -0.04
N SER A 56 -1.78 3.25 -1.29
CA SER A 56 -1.09 2.36 -2.22
C SER A 56 -0.75 3.03 -3.55
N ASN A 57 0.51 2.86 -4.00
CA ASN A 57 0.92 3.17 -5.36
C ASN A 57 0.50 2.02 -6.29
N MET A 58 -0.69 2.13 -6.88
CA MET A 58 -1.30 1.05 -7.63
C MET A 58 -2.00 1.57 -8.89
N PRO A 59 -1.82 0.95 -10.08
CA PRO A 59 -2.61 1.22 -11.27
C PRO A 59 -4.10 0.95 -11.06
N ALA A 60 -4.97 1.68 -11.78
CA ALA A 60 -6.42 1.60 -11.58
C ALA A 60 -6.98 0.20 -11.84
N SER A 61 -6.50 -0.49 -12.89
CA SER A 61 -6.91 -1.87 -13.22
C SER A 61 -6.56 -2.86 -12.11
N TYR A 62 -5.37 -2.73 -11.52
CA TYR A 62 -4.93 -3.60 -10.43
C TYR A 62 -5.69 -3.30 -9.14
N ALA A 63 -5.95 -2.03 -8.84
CA ALA A 63 -6.76 -1.64 -7.70
C ALA A 63 -8.15 -2.29 -7.74
N HIS A 64 -8.82 -2.23 -8.90
CA HIS A 64 -10.13 -2.85 -9.08
C HIS A 64 -10.09 -4.37 -8.89
N TYR A 65 -9.09 -5.03 -9.48
CA TYR A 65 -8.91 -6.49 -9.32
C TYR A 65 -8.72 -6.87 -7.85
N LEU A 66 -7.82 -6.18 -7.13
CA LEU A 66 -7.52 -6.48 -5.74
C LEU A 66 -8.74 -6.29 -4.83
N GLU A 67 -9.48 -5.18 -5.00
CA GLU A 67 -10.69 -4.89 -4.23
C GLU A 67 -11.79 -5.93 -4.46
N SER A 68 -11.91 -6.48 -5.70
CA SER A 68 -12.92 -7.49 -6.03
C SER A 68 -12.54 -8.92 -5.65
N THR A 69 -11.24 -9.18 -5.44
CA THR A 69 -10.72 -10.55 -5.27
C THR A 69 -10.37 -10.87 -3.82
N HIS A 70 -10.00 -9.87 -3.01
CA HIS A 70 -9.46 -10.11 -1.67
C HIS A 70 -10.33 -9.53 -0.55
N ASP A 71 -10.73 -10.40 0.37
CA ASP A 71 -11.58 -10.05 1.52
C ASP A 71 -10.88 -9.19 2.58
N PHE A 72 -9.54 -9.10 2.57
CA PHE A 72 -8.81 -8.32 3.59
C PHE A 72 -9.11 -6.82 3.53
N PHE A 73 -9.65 -6.31 2.43
CA PHE A 73 -10.08 -4.91 2.33
C PHE A 73 -11.18 -4.55 3.35
N GLN A 74 -11.96 -5.53 3.84
CA GLN A 74 -12.96 -5.34 4.89
C GLN A 74 -12.38 -4.82 6.21
N TYR A 75 -11.09 -5.00 6.46
CA TYR A 75 -10.45 -4.50 7.69
C TYR A 75 -10.18 -2.99 7.64
N PHE A 76 -10.13 -2.40 6.47
CA PHE A 76 -9.89 -0.97 6.29
C PHE A 76 -11.18 -0.17 6.36
N SER A 77 -11.16 0.95 7.09
CA SER A 77 -12.26 1.90 7.15
C SER A 77 -12.38 2.73 5.87
N ASP A 78 -11.24 3.01 5.21
CA ASP A 78 -11.16 3.71 3.91
C ASP A 78 -9.76 3.49 3.29
N GLY A 79 -9.56 3.96 2.07
CA GLY A 79 -8.27 3.85 1.41
C GLY A 79 -8.06 4.81 0.24
N LEU A 80 -6.81 4.89 -0.21
CA LEU A 80 -6.41 5.75 -1.30
C LEU A 80 -5.44 5.02 -2.23
N PHE A 81 -5.86 4.82 -3.48
CA PHE A 81 -4.99 4.37 -4.55
C PHE A 81 -4.46 5.55 -5.35
N SER A 82 -3.17 5.57 -5.60
CA SER A 82 -2.47 6.65 -6.32
C SER A 82 -3.08 6.96 -7.69
N ALA A 83 -3.56 5.95 -8.40
CA ALA A 83 -4.18 6.13 -9.71
C ALA A 83 -5.48 6.96 -9.67
N ARG A 84 -6.22 6.91 -8.54
CA ARG A 84 -7.48 7.67 -8.38
C ARG A 84 -7.24 9.15 -8.07
N VAL A 85 -6.06 9.49 -7.59
CA VAL A 85 -5.70 10.86 -7.17
C VAL A 85 -4.54 11.45 -7.96
N GLN A 86 -4.01 10.70 -8.94
CA GLN A 86 -2.89 11.10 -9.81
C GLN A 86 -1.67 11.62 -9.01
N CYS A 87 -1.43 11.02 -7.86
CA CYS A 87 -0.34 11.35 -6.98
C CYS A 87 0.21 10.07 -6.34
N ILE A 88 1.53 9.94 -6.29
CA ILE A 88 2.20 8.74 -5.78
C ILE A 88 3.05 9.05 -4.55
N LYS A 89 3.25 8.06 -3.68
CA LYS A 89 4.31 8.08 -2.65
C LYS A 89 5.66 8.11 -3.35
N PRO A 90 6.66 8.84 -2.88
CA PRO A 90 6.76 9.54 -1.59
C PRO A 90 6.38 11.03 -1.63
N SER A 91 5.60 11.51 -2.59
CA SER A 91 5.21 12.93 -2.66
C SER A 91 4.48 13.37 -1.38
N ALA A 92 4.87 14.50 -0.78
CA ALA A 92 4.20 15.08 0.39
C ALA A 92 2.69 15.29 0.15
N LYS A 93 2.31 15.65 -1.07
CA LYS A 93 0.92 15.87 -1.47
C LYS A 93 0.01 14.65 -1.22
N ILE A 94 0.51 13.41 -1.38
CA ILE A 94 -0.34 12.22 -1.17
C ILE A 94 -0.65 12.02 0.32
N PHE A 95 0.28 12.37 1.21
CA PHE A 95 0.07 12.33 2.66
C PHE A 95 -0.91 13.42 3.13
N GLU A 96 -0.83 14.63 2.54
CA GLU A 96 -1.83 15.69 2.77
C GLU A 96 -3.24 15.26 2.33
N MET A 97 -3.34 14.62 1.16
CA MET A 97 -4.61 14.08 0.66
C MET A 97 -5.15 12.98 1.59
N ALA A 98 -4.29 12.10 2.09
CA ALA A 98 -4.64 11.07 3.06
C ALA A 98 -5.13 11.68 4.39
N ASN A 99 -4.43 12.67 4.95
CA ASN A 99 -4.86 13.41 6.13
C ASN A 99 -6.28 13.97 5.96
N ASN A 100 -6.52 14.63 4.82
CA ASN A 100 -7.81 15.26 4.53
C ASN A 100 -8.93 14.23 4.34
N LYS A 101 -8.65 13.13 3.64
CA LYS A 101 -9.63 12.08 3.33
C LYS A 101 -9.98 11.27 4.57
N PHE A 102 -8.97 10.82 5.32
CA PHE A 102 -9.16 9.94 6.48
C PHE A 102 -9.43 10.69 7.77
N LYS A 103 -9.34 12.02 7.77
CA LYS A 103 -9.49 12.87 8.96
C LYS A 103 -8.49 12.51 10.06
N VAL A 104 -7.28 12.13 9.68
CA VAL A 104 -6.18 11.78 10.60
C VAL A 104 -5.18 12.91 10.71
N SER A 105 -4.37 12.87 11.77
CA SER A 105 -3.26 13.80 11.98
C SER A 105 -1.96 13.04 12.24
N GLY A 106 -0.81 13.64 11.91
CA GLY A 106 0.50 13.02 12.06
C GLY A 106 0.77 12.44 13.45
N LYS A 107 0.34 13.13 14.50
CA LYS A 107 0.60 12.74 15.90
C LYS A 107 0.02 11.38 16.31
N ASN A 108 -1.07 10.95 15.66
CA ASN A 108 -1.80 9.73 15.99
C ASN A 108 -1.82 8.74 14.81
N THR A 109 -0.93 8.93 13.85
CA THR A 109 -0.91 8.12 12.64
C THR A 109 0.44 7.39 12.52
N ILE A 110 0.35 6.09 12.26
CA ILE A 110 1.52 5.25 11.98
C ILE A 110 1.41 4.77 10.54
N PHE A 111 2.45 5.03 9.77
CA PHE A 111 2.57 4.59 8.39
C PHE A 111 3.48 3.37 8.30
N ILE A 112 3.00 2.32 7.68
CA ILE A 112 3.71 1.04 7.53
C ILE A 112 3.89 0.77 6.05
N ASP A 113 5.12 0.67 5.57
CA ASP A 113 5.43 0.49 4.14
C ASP A 113 6.73 -0.31 4.00
N ASP A 114 6.84 -1.14 2.96
CA ASP A 114 8.04 -1.92 2.65
C ASP A 114 9.11 -1.10 1.91
N VAL A 115 8.73 0.02 1.33
CA VAL A 115 9.65 0.97 0.69
C VAL A 115 10.13 1.99 1.71
N LYS A 116 11.36 1.87 2.17
CA LYS A 116 11.95 2.74 3.20
C LYS A 116 11.79 4.24 2.90
N HIS A 117 11.98 4.64 1.65
CA HIS A 117 11.82 6.04 1.23
C HIS A 117 10.39 6.59 1.39
N ASN A 118 9.37 5.74 1.27
CA ASN A 118 8.00 6.13 1.58
C ASN A 118 7.80 6.37 3.08
N VAL A 119 8.45 5.55 3.92
CA VAL A 119 8.40 5.69 5.38
C VAL A 119 9.07 7.00 5.81
N GLU A 120 10.27 7.27 5.30
CA GLU A 120 11.01 8.52 5.56
C GLU A 120 10.19 9.77 5.15
N ALA A 121 9.49 9.70 4.01
CA ALA A 121 8.62 10.78 3.57
C ALA A 121 7.39 10.97 4.48
N ALA A 122 6.80 9.90 5.00
CA ALA A 122 5.72 9.96 5.98
C ALA A 122 6.19 10.60 7.30
N GLU A 123 7.40 10.26 7.76
CA GLU A 123 8.01 10.85 8.96
C GLU A 123 8.26 12.35 8.79
N LEU A 124 8.75 12.78 7.62
CA LEU A 124 8.89 14.20 7.29
C LEU A 124 7.54 14.93 7.26
N HIS A 125 6.46 14.22 6.95
CA HIS A 125 5.09 14.74 7.00
C HIS A 125 4.50 14.76 8.43
N GLY A 126 5.23 14.23 9.42
CA GLY A 126 4.87 14.23 10.84
C GLY A 126 4.13 12.97 11.31
N TRP A 127 4.06 11.90 10.50
CA TRP A 127 3.55 10.60 10.91
C TRP A 127 4.66 9.79 11.59
N ALA A 128 4.30 8.81 12.41
CA ALA A 128 5.27 7.81 12.83
C ALA A 128 5.45 6.78 11.71
N GLY A 129 6.69 6.31 11.51
CA GLY A 129 7.04 5.38 10.45
C GLY A 129 7.39 3.99 10.98
N ILE A 130 6.95 2.93 10.31
CA ILE A 130 7.46 1.57 10.50
C ILE A 130 7.86 1.01 9.14
N TRP A 131 9.16 0.78 8.96
CA TRP A 131 9.63 0.07 7.79
C TRP A 131 9.32 -1.41 7.91
N PHE A 132 8.42 -1.89 7.07
CA PHE A 132 7.99 -3.28 7.02
C PHE A 132 9.06 -4.16 6.38
N GLN A 133 9.47 -5.21 7.07
CA GLN A 133 10.43 -6.20 6.57
C GLN A 133 9.83 -7.62 6.56
N SER A 134 8.95 -7.92 7.52
CA SER A 134 8.22 -9.18 7.59
C SER A 134 7.02 -9.06 8.54
N PRO A 135 6.02 -9.96 8.43
CA PRO A 135 4.91 -10.01 9.38
C PRO A 135 5.38 -10.20 10.83
N THR A 136 6.42 -11.01 11.04
CA THR A 136 6.99 -11.26 12.38
C THR A 136 7.61 -10.01 12.98
N GLN A 137 8.44 -9.30 12.19
CA GLN A 137 9.03 -8.03 12.63
C GLN A 137 7.95 -6.98 12.91
N LEU A 138 6.97 -6.84 12.03
CA LEU A 138 5.88 -5.87 12.24
C LEU A 138 5.11 -6.17 13.52
N ARG A 139 4.70 -7.43 13.75
CA ARG A 139 4.00 -7.83 14.98
C ARG A 139 4.80 -7.47 16.23
N GLN A 140 6.09 -7.81 16.26
CA GLN A 140 6.95 -7.51 17.41
C GLN A 140 7.03 -6.00 17.66
N THR A 141 7.16 -5.20 16.60
CA THR A 141 7.19 -3.72 16.71
C THR A 141 5.87 -3.19 17.28
N LEU A 142 4.73 -3.68 16.81
CA LEU A 142 3.41 -3.26 17.29
C LEU A 142 3.14 -3.67 18.74
N VAL A 143 3.61 -4.85 19.17
CA VAL A 143 3.55 -5.30 20.58
C VAL A 143 4.42 -4.42 21.46
N ASN A 144 5.66 -4.17 21.06
CA ASN A 144 6.59 -3.31 21.82
C ASN A 144 6.05 -1.86 21.96
N SER A 145 5.30 -1.40 20.98
CA SER A 145 4.63 -0.09 21.00
C SER A 145 3.26 -0.10 21.69
N GLN A 146 2.87 -1.21 22.31
CA GLN A 146 1.58 -1.41 23.01
C GLN A 146 0.34 -1.23 22.11
N LEU A 147 0.48 -1.37 20.81
CA LEU A 147 -0.62 -1.30 19.83
C LEU A 147 -1.30 -2.66 19.64
N LEU A 148 -0.60 -3.74 19.97
CA LEU A 148 -1.14 -5.10 20.03
C LEU A 148 -0.74 -5.77 21.35
N LYS A 149 -1.52 -6.76 21.75
CA LYS A 149 -1.15 -7.67 22.85
C LYS A 149 -0.19 -8.76 22.32
N ALA A 150 0.66 -9.26 23.18
CA ALA A 150 1.56 -10.37 22.88
C ALA A 150 0.79 -11.66 22.55
#